data_43177ae622944750e80b00a38e490f41
#
_entry.id   43177ae622944750e80b00a38e490f41
#
_cell.length_a   1.000
_cell.length_b   1.000
_cell.length_c   1.000
_cell.angle_alpha   90.00
_cell.angle_beta   90.00
_cell.angle_gamma   90.00
#
_symmetry.space_group_name_H-M   'P 1'
#
loop_
_entity.id
_entity.type
_entity.pdbx_description
1 polymer ?
#
loop_
_entity_poly.entity_id
_entity_poly.type
_entity_poly.pdbx_seq_one_letter_code
_entity_poly.pdbx_strand_id
1 'polypeptide(L)'
;MRLASIRMCAFTLALYAAFSCTLSSQPKTKFQQPVLITSSGQSADVTIAGMLFKKANIQAKAVPLAKTGDLEGMKTLVVVAGFSSKGLGAAGISREQELDRVKFLLAAAQEKKLKIVTLHLGGKARRGNQSDDFNKMAAEVSSYLLVVKQGDEDQFFSKLAAGKKITIELVDKIADAVQPLAKAFEK
;
A
#
# COMPACT_ATOMS: atom_id res chain seq x y z
N MET A 1 -32.45 55.58 58.81
CA MET A 1 -32.18 55.56 57.39
C MET A 1 -31.11 54.52 57.16
N ARG A 2 -31.50 53.37 56.60
CA ARG A 2 -30.61 52.20 56.35
C ARG A 2 -30.58 51.95 54.87
N LEU A 3 -29.39 52.07 54.27
CA LEU A 3 -29.13 51.69 52.88
C LEU A 3 -28.88 50.18 52.82
N ALA A 4 -29.65 49.49 52.01
CA ALA A 4 -29.48 48.07 51.74
C ALA A 4 -28.54 47.90 50.50
N SER A 5 -27.45 47.17 50.73
CA SER A 5 -26.50 46.80 49.67
C SER A 5 -26.98 45.54 48.94
N ILE A 6 -27.28 45.69 47.67
CA ILE A 6 -27.58 44.55 46.77
C ILE A 6 -26.26 43.99 46.24
N ARG A 7 -25.92 42.77 46.65
CA ARG A 7 -24.80 42.02 46.06
C ARG A 7 -25.27 41.29 44.81
N MET A 8 -24.76 41.71 43.67
CA MET A 8 -24.99 41.08 42.36
C MET A 8 -23.98 39.96 42.15
N CYS A 9 -24.45 38.69 42.33
CA CYS A 9 -23.68 37.52 41.96
C CYS A 9 -23.63 37.37 40.45
N ALA A 10 -22.46 37.61 39.86
CA ALA A 10 -22.21 37.30 38.43
C ALA A 10 -21.99 35.79 38.29
N PHE A 11 -22.92 35.10 37.67
CA PHE A 11 -22.79 33.70 37.25
C PHE A 11 -21.99 33.69 35.94
N THR A 12 -20.72 33.33 36.00
CA THR A 12 -19.92 33.05 34.81
C THR A 12 -20.19 31.64 34.33
N LEU A 13 -21.02 31.53 33.26
CA LEU A 13 -21.30 30.28 32.58
C LEU A 13 -20.10 29.93 31.69
N ALA A 14 -19.23 29.05 32.13
CA ALA A 14 -18.12 28.50 31.32
C ALA A 14 -18.68 27.52 30.30
N LEU A 15 -18.73 27.97 29.01
CA LEU A 15 -19.12 27.15 27.89
C LEU A 15 -17.95 26.25 27.47
N TYR A 16 -17.93 25.00 28.00
CA TYR A 16 -17.02 23.96 27.53
C TYR A 16 -17.46 23.51 26.14
N ALA A 17 -16.81 24.07 25.10
CA ALA A 17 -16.91 23.55 23.75
C ALA A 17 -16.16 22.20 23.70
N ALA A 18 -16.90 21.09 23.80
CA ALA A 18 -16.39 19.77 23.52
C ALA A 18 -16.04 19.68 22.03
N PHE A 19 -14.77 19.82 21.71
CA PHE A 19 -14.24 19.59 20.35
C PHE A 19 -14.26 18.08 20.11
N SER A 20 -15.42 17.59 19.64
CA SER A 20 -15.54 16.21 19.18
C SER A 20 -14.69 16.03 17.93
N CYS A 21 -13.48 15.50 18.11
CA CYS A 21 -12.63 15.05 17.01
C CYS A 21 -13.33 13.85 16.35
N THR A 22 -14.16 14.11 15.35
CA THR A 22 -14.69 13.06 14.50
C THR A 22 -13.52 12.46 13.73
N LEU A 23 -13.07 11.26 14.14
CA LEU A 23 -12.21 10.42 13.29
C LEU A 23 -12.97 10.17 11.99
N SER A 24 -12.67 10.96 10.97
CA SER A 24 -13.13 10.71 9.62
C SER A 24 -12.46 9.41 9.16
N SER A 25 -13.20 8.28 9.24
CA SER A 25 -12.77 7.05 8.59
C SER A 25 -12.78 7.33 7.09
N GLN A 26 -11.60 7.50 6.51
CA GLN A 26 -11.45 7.59 5.06
C GLN A 26 -12.15 6.37 4.42
N PRO A 27 -12.93 6.55 3.34
CA PRO A 27 -13.57 5.43 2.67
C PRO A 27 -12.47 4.46 2.24
N LYS A 28 -12.47 3.24 2.80
CA LYS A 28 -11.55 2.19 2.41
C LYS A 28 -11.74 1.93 0.92
N THR A 29 -10.75 2.30 0.11
CA THR A 29 -10.77 2.06 -1.33
C THR A 29 -10.87 0.55 -1.55
N LYS A 30 -12.00 0.09 -2.08
CA LYS A 30 -12.14 -1.31 -2.48
C LYS A 30 -11.54 -1.51 -3.87
N PHE A 31 -10.84 -2.62 -4.03
CA PHE A 31 -10.18 -3.01 -5.28
C PHE A 31 -11.00 -4.10 -5.98
N GLN A 32 -11.01 -4.05 -7.30
CA GLN A 32 -11.82 -4.97 -8.11
C GLN A 32 -10.98 -6.09 -8.72
N GLN A 33 -11.63 -7.19 -9.01
CA GLN A 33 -11.08 -8.34 -9.73
C GLN A 33 -11.51 -8.30 -11.21
N PRO A 34 -10.76 -8.92 -12.15
CA PRO A 34 -9.57 -9.75 -11.90
C PRO A 34 -8.30 -8.93 -11.60
N VAL A 35 -7.34 -9.58 -10.93
CA VAL A 35 -6.09 -8.98 -10.44
C VAL A 35 -4.89 -9.55 -11.19
N LEU A 36 -4.00 -8.68 -11.67
CA LEU A 36 -2.67 -9.07 -12.12
C LEU A 36 -1.66 -8.85 -10.99
N ILE A 37 -0.90 -9.87 -10.63
CA ILE A 37 0.20 -9.77 -9.67
C ILE A 37 1.52 -9.86 -10.43
N THR A 38 2.41 -8.88 -10.24
CA THR A 38 3.74 -8.85 -10.86
C THR A 38 4.83 -8.54 -9.84
N SER A 39 6.08 -8.80 -10.22
CA SER A 39 7.23 -8.39 -9.41
C SER A 39 7.71 -6.98 -9.79
N SER A 40 8.31 -6.29 -8.83
CA SER A 40 9.17 -5.12 -9.03
C SER A 40 10.52 -5.42 -8.37
N GLY A 41 11.51 -5.85 -9.18
CA GLY A 41 12.82 -6.30 -8.74
C GLY A 41 13.00 -7.82 -8.67
N GLN A 42 12.09 -8.60 -9.23
CA GLN A 42 12.14 -10.06 -9.41
C GLN A 42 12.33 -10.87 -8.11
N SER A 43 11.77 -10.38 -7.00
CA SER A 43 11.69 -11.15 -5.77
C SER A 43 10.77 -12.37 -5.92
N ALA A 44 11.15 -13.51 -5.33
CA ALA A 44 10.31 -14.71 -5.24
C ALA A 44 9.02 -14.47 -4.42
N ASP A 45 8.92 -13.35 -3.72
CA ASP A 45 7.75 -12.97 -2.91
C ASP A 45 6.47 -12.85 -3.77
N VAL A 46 6.59 -12.69 -5.09
CA VAL A 46 5.46 -12.72 -6.02
C VAL A 46 4.68 -14.05 -5.97
N THR A 47 5.36 -15.16 -5.77
CA THR A 47 4.73 -16.48 -5.60
C THR A 47 3.96 -16.53 -4.27
N ILE A 48 4.55 -15.97 -3.23
CA ILE A 48 3.90 -15.86 -1.90
C ILE A 48 2.65 -14.99 -2.00
N ALA A 49 2.73 -13.86 -2.69
CA ALA A 49 1.57 -13.00 -2.94
C ALA A 49 0.44 -13.77 -3.64
N GLY A 50 0.74 -14.56 -4.68
CA GLY A 50 -0.26 -15.40 -5.34
C GLY A 50 -0.96 -16.36 -4.38
N MET A 51 -0.23 -16.97 -3.44
CA MET A 51 -0.80 -17.83 -2.40
C MET A 51 -1.69 -17.06 -1.42
N LEU A 52 -1.31 -15.83 -1.03
CA LEU A 52 -2.10 -14.98 -0.15
C LEU A 52 -3.43 -14.60 -0.82
N PHE A 53 -3.41 -14.22 -2.09
CA PHE A 53 -4.61 -13.89 -2.87
C PHE A 53 -5.55 -15.09 -2.99
N LYS A 54 -5.00 -16.28 -3.26
CA LYS A 54 -5.78 -17.52 -3.27
C LYS A 54 -6.43 -17.80 -1.90
N LYS A 55 -5.70 -17.65 -0.79
CA LYS A 55 -6.25 -17.80 0.56
C LYS A 55 -7.32 -16.75 0.90
N ALA A 56 -7.21 -15.55 0.36
CA ALA A 56 -8.20 -14.49 0.51
C ALA A 56 -9.42 -14.64 -0.43
N ASN A 57 -9.49 -15.73 -1.24
CA ASN A 57 -10.50 -15.96 -2.26
C ASN A 57 -10.59 -14.81 -3.29
N ILE A 58 -9.46 -14.26 -3.69
CA ILE A 58 -9.35 -13.20 -4.70
C ILE A 58 -8.87 -13.83 -6.01
N GLN A 59 -9.61 -13.57 -7.11
CA GLN A 59 -9.22 -14.02 -8.45
C GLN A 59 -8.00 -13.21 -8.93
N ALA A 60 -6.83 -13.85 -8.95
CA ALA A 60 -5.58 -13.22 -9.32
C ALA A 60 -4.72 -14.13 -10.21
N LYS A 61 -4.02 -13.52 -11.17
CA LYS A 61 -3.02 -14.16 -12.02
C LYS A 61 -1.65 -13.60 -11.67
N ALA A 62 -0.71 -14.46 -11.26
CA ALA A 62 0.67 -14.06 -10.96
C ALA A 62 1.54 -14.24 -12.22
N VAL A 63 2.10 -13.12 -12.69
CA VAL A 63 3.03 -13.05 -13.83
C VAL A 63 4.23 -12.20 -13.41
N PRO A 64 5.34 -12.83 -12.94
CA PRO A 64 6.49 -12.08 -12.41
C PRO A 64 7.07 -11.06 -13.39
N LEU A 65 7.15 -11.40 -14.67
CA LEU A 65 7.63 -10.57 -15.77
C LEU A 65 6.47 -9.99 -16.62
N ALA A 66 5.38 -9.57 -15.97
CA ALA A 66 4.26 -9.00 -16.68
C ALA A 66 4.66 -7.83 -17.60
N LYS A 67 4.07 -7.80 -18.78
CA LYS A 67 4.21 -6.75 -19.78
C LYS A 67 2.92 -5.94 -19.88
N THR A 68 2.94 -4.85 -20.61
CA THR A 68 1.77 -3.97 -20.79
C THR A 68 0.56 -4.69 -21.36
N GLY A 69 0.74 -5.68 -22.22
CA GLY A 69 -0.33 -6.53 -22.76
C GLY A 69 -1.04 -7.40 -21.70
N ASP A 70 -0.33 -7.78 -20.63
CA ASP A 70 -0.94 -8.56 -19.53
C ASP A 70 -1.96 -7.76 -18.70
N LEU A 71 -2.00 -6.44 -18.88
CA LEU A 71 -2.98 -5.57 -18.22
C LEU A 71 -4.37 -5.65 -18.84
N GLU A 72 -4.51 -6.31 -20.00
CA GLU A 72 -5.80 -6.37 -20.70
C GLU A 72 -6.84 -7.13 -19.87
N GLY A 73 -8.02 -6.53 -19.73
CA GLY A 73 -9.11 -7.09 -18.93
C GLY A 73 -8.90 -7.06 -17.42
N MET A 74 -7.73 -6.64 -16.92
CA MET A 74 -7.47 -6.51 -15.49
C MET A 74 -8.17 -5.28 -14.90
N LYS A 75 -8.52 -5.35 -13.62
CA LYS A 75 -9.09 -4.23 -12.85
C LYS A 75 -8.11 -3.65 -11.84
N THR A 76 -7.22 -4.49 -11.33
CA THR A 76 -6.21 -4.10 -10.34
C THR A 76 -4.86 -4.69 -10.72
N LEU A 77 -3.81 -3.87 -10.62
CA LEU A 77 -2.42 -4.30 -10.69
C LEU A 77 -1.86 -4.37 -9.27
N VAL A 78 -1.36 -5.54 -8.88
CA VAL A 78 -0.63 -5.75 -7.64
C VAL A 78 0.85 -5.87 -7.96
N VAL A 79 1.65 -5.03 -7.33
CA VAL A 79 3.11 -5.00 -7.51
C VAL A 79 3.78 -5.48 -6.25
N VAL A 80 4.50 -6.58 -6.34
CA VAL A 80 5.30 -7.12 -5.22
C VAL A 80 6.69 -6.55 -5.31
N ALA A 81 7.01 -5.62 -4.41
CA ALA A 81 8.23 -4.83 -4.46
C ALA A 81 9.36 -5.44 -3.62
N GLY A 82 10.54 -5.54 -4.24
CA GLY A 82 11.76 -6.04 -3.62
C GLY A 82 12.72 -6.64 -4.63
N PHE A 83 13.99 -6.23 -4.54
CA PHE A 83 15.04 -6.69 -5.45
C PHE A 83 15.53 -8.11 -5.12
N SER A 84 15.84 -8.88 -6.16
CA SER A 84 16.52 -10.18 -6.06
C SER A 84 17.48 -10.39 -7.23
N SER A 85 18.80 -10.39 -6.96
CA SER A 85 19.80 -10.69 -7.97
C SER A 85 19.63 -12.10 -8.56
N LYS A 86 19.28 -13.08 -7.73
CA LYS A 86 18.96 -14.43 -8.20
C LYS A 86 17.72 -14.46 -9.09
N GLY A 87 16.71 -13.67 -8.75
CA GLY A 87 15.50 -13.56 -9.55
C GLY A 87 15.77 -12.92 -10.92
N LEU A 88 16.54 -11.85 -10.98
CA LEU A 88 16.97 -11.24 -12.24
C LEU A 88 17.78 -12.22 -13.10
N GLY A 89 18.75 -12.92 -12.51
CA GLY A 89 19.53 -13.93 -13.20
C GLY A 89 18.67 -15.08 -13.77
N ALA A 90 17.70 -15.57 -12.98
CA ALA A 90 16.75 -16.59 -13.43
C ALA A 90 15.82 -16.08 -14.55
N ALA A 91 15.50 -14.78 -14.54
CA ALA A 91 14.70 -14.14 -15.58
C ALA A 91 15.52 -13.75 -16.84
N GLY A 92 16.85 -13.85 -16.78
CA GLY A 92 17.75 -13.49 -17.89
C GLY A 92 17.77 -11.99 -18.21
N ILE A 93 17.51 -11.12 -17.22
CA ILE A 93 17.45 -9.67 -17.40
C ILE A 93 18.37 -8.92 -16.45
N SER A 94 18.83 -7.74 -16.88
CA SER A 94 19.59 -6.83 -16.02
C SER A 94 18.69 -6.06 -15.06
N ARG A 95 19.31 -5.39 -14.08
CA ARG A 95 18.60 -4.50 -13.16
C ARG A 95 17.95 -3.32 -13.89
N GLU A 96 18.65 -2.76 -14.86
CA GLU A 96 18.19 -1.64 -15.68
C GLU A 96 16.98 -2.05 -16.54
N GLN A 97 17.05 -3.22 -17.18
CA GLN A 97 15.92 -3.77 -17.94
C GLN A 97 14.69 -4.00 -17.06
N GLU A 98 14.89 -4.44 -15.81
CA GLU A 98 13.79 -4.59 -14.87
C GLU A 98 13.20 -3.25 -14.43
N LEU A 99 14.04 -2.24 -14.16
CA LEU A 99 13.58 -0.87 -13.86
C LEU A 99 12.72 -0.31 -15.00
N ASP A 100 13.18 -0.46 -16.22
CA ASP A 100 12.45 0.01 -17.41
C ASP A 100 11.13 -0.77 -17.58
N ARG A 101 11.16 -2.10 -17.45
CA ARG A 101 9.95 -2.93 -17.51
C ARG A 101 8.90 -2.46 -16.50
N VAL A 102 9.30 -2.28 -15.23
CA VAL A 102 8.40 -1.85 -14.16
C VAL A 102 7.86 -0.46 -14.45
N LYS A 103 8.73 0.49 -14.85
CA LYS A 103 8.34 1.85 -15.19
C LYS A 103 7.28 1.89 -16.30
N PHE A 104 7.50 1.17 -17.40
CA PHE A 104 6.54 1.11 -18.51
C PHE A 104 5.23 0.43 -18.12
N LEU A 105 5.29 -0.62 -17.31
CA LEU A 105 4.08 -1.32 -16.85
C LEU A 105 3.23 -0.43 -15.94
N LEU A 106 3.87 0.29 -15.00
CA LEU A 106 3.17 1.21 -14.10
C LEU A 106 2.54 2.38 -14.86
N ALA A 107 3.25 2.96 -15.82
CA ALA A 107 2.71 4.02 -16.68
C ALA A 107 1.48 3.53 -17.47
N ALA A 108 1.57 2.37 -18.11
CA ALA A 108 0.45 1.79 -18.83
C ALA A 108 -0.75 1.45 -17.91
N ALA A 109 -0.50 1.00 -16.69
CA ALA A 109 -1.57 0.75 -15.71
C ALA A 109 -2.27 2.06 -15.30
N GLN A 110 -1.52 3.16 -15.15
CA GLN A 110 -2.09 4.49 -14.86
C GLN A 110 -2.91 5.02 -16.04
N GLU A 111 -2.41 4.91 -17.28
CA GLU A 111 -3.15 5.29 -18.50
C GLU A 111 -4.48 4.54 -18.61
N LYS A 112 -4.45 3.23 -18.32
CA LYS A 112 -5.66 2.38 -18.27
C LYS A 112 -6.53 2.62 -17.03
N LYS A 113 -6.13 3.54 -16.14
CA LYS A 113 -6.83 3.86 -14.87
C LYS A 113 -7.03 2.66 -13.94
N LEU A 114 -6.14 1.66 -14.04
CA LEU A 114 -6.13 0.54 -13.11
C LEU A 114 -5.77 1.02 -11.70
N LYS A 115 -6.38 0.42 -10.70
CA LYS A 115 -5.92 0.62 -9.33
C LYS A 115 -4.62 -0.14 -9.11
N ILE A 116 -3.65 0.51 -8.48
CA ILE A 116 -2.34 -0.09 -8.19
C ILE A 116 -2.23 -0.31 -6.68
N VAL A 117 -1.81 -1.52 -6.31
CA VAL A 117 -1.56 -1.95 -4.94
C VAL A 117 -0.12 -2.43 -4.84
N THR A 118 0.64 -1.94 -3.88
CA THR A 118 1.99 -2.46 -3.64
C THR A 118 2.03 -3.32 -2.38
N LEU A 119 2.64 -4.49 -2.51
CA LEU A 119 2.97 -5.38 -1.40
C LEU A 119 4.48 -5.38 -1.18
N HIS A 120 4.91 -5.20 0.06
CA HIS A 120 6.29 -5.42 0.48
C HIS A 120 6.33 -6.51 1.55
N LEU A 121 6.62 -7.74 1.12
CA LEU A 121 6.51 -8.94 1.95
C LEU A 121 7.85 -9.40 2.53
N GLY A 122 8.96 -9.04 1.87
CA GLY A 122 10.29 -9.56 2.20
C GLY A 122 10.96 -8.87 3.39
N GLY A 123 10.29 -7.94 4.05
CA GLY A 123 10.80 -7.23 5.22
C GLY A 123 12.16 -6.60 4.99
N LYS A 124 13.02 -6.60 6.02
CA LYS A 124 14.36 -5.99 5.97
C LYS A 124 15.25 -6.56 4.85
N ALA A 125 15.10 -7.84 4.51
CA ALA A 125 15.90 -8.48 3.46
C ALA A 125 15.62 -7.93 2.05
N ARG A 126 14.54 -7.21 1.86
CA ARG A 126 14.15 -6.57 0.58
C ARG A 126 14.18 -5.04 0.67
N ARG A 127 15.07 -4.50 1.53
CA ARG A 127 15.32 -3.07 1.69
C ARG A 127 16.78 -2.74 1.35
N GLY A 128 17.08 -1.44 1.27
CA GLY A 128 18.42 -0.91 0.97
C GLY A 128 18.62 -0.54 -0.51
N ASN A 129 19.83 -0.06 -0.83
CA ASN A 129 20.15 0.61 -2.10
C ASN A 129 19.75 -0.16 -3.36
N GLN A 130 19.80 -1.49 -3.34
CA GLN A 130 19.41 -2.30 -4.50
C GLN A 130 17.90 -2.41 -4.66
N SER A 131 17.15 -2.40 -3.55
CA SER A 131 15.71 -2.62 -3.52
C SER A 131 14.90 -1.33 -3.53
N ASP A 132 15.42 -0.25 -2.91
CA ASP A 132 14.59 0.90 -2.58
C ASP A 132 14.17 1.72 -3.80
N ASP A 133 14.89 1.66 -4.93
CA ASP A 133 14.40 2.21 -6.19
C ASP A 133 13.13 1.50 -6.67
N PHE A 134 13.11 0.16 -6.62
CA PHE A 134 11.94 -0.65 -6.97
C PHE A 134 10.79 -0.42 -6.00
N ASN A 135 11.09 -0.39 -4.70
CA ASN A 135 10.12 -0.15 -3.64
C ASN A 135 9.45 1.21 -3.80
N LYS A 136 10.25 2.27 -4.02
CA LYS A 136 9.79 3.64 -4.20
C LYS A 136 8.93 3.78 -5.44
N MET A 137 9.42 3.31 -6.60
CA MET A 137 8.72 3.40 -7.87
C MET A 137 7.32 2.79 -7.80
N ALA A 138 7.18 1.61 -7.21
CA ALA A 138 5.90 0.95 -7.05
C ALA A 138 4.99 1.66 -6.04
N ALA A 139 5.54 2.03 -4.88
CA ALA A 139 4.76 2.63 -3.81
C ALA A 139 4.21 4.02 -4.18
N GLU A 140 4.99 4.84 -4.89
CA GLU A 140 4.60 6.22 -5.24
C GLU A 140 3.36 6.35 -6.11
N VAL A 141 3.03 5.33 -6.88
CA VAL A 141 1.87 5.31 -7.80
C VAL A 141 0.71 4.47 -7.27
N SER A 142 0.86 3.90 -6.08
CA SER A 142 -0.12 3.01 -5.49
C SER A 142 -1.26 3.75 -4.80
N SER A 143 -2.42 3.11 -4.75
CA SER A 143 -3.57 3.55 -3.96
C SER A 143 -3.61 2.89 -2.58
N TYR A 144 -2.82 1.84 -2.38
CA TYR A 144 -2.75 1.07 -1.14
C TYR A 144 -1.41 0.37 -1.02
N LEU A 145 -0.83 0.41 0.17
CA LEU A 145 0.40 -0.30 0.51
C LEU A 145 0.09 -1.33 1.60
N LEU A 146 0.56 -2.56 1.43
CA LEU A 146 0.57 -3.58 2.48
C LEU A 146 2.02 -4.01 2.69
N VAL A 147 2.52 -3.78 3.90
CA VAL A 147 3.95 -3.88 4.20
C VAL A 147 4.16 -4.71 5.45
N VAL A 148 5.07 -5.68 5.40
CA VAL A 148 5.56 -6.37 6.60
C VAL A 148 6.41 -5.39 7.40
N LYS A 149 6.09 -5.17 8.68
CA LYS A 149 6.67 -4.14 9.57
C LYS A 149 8.19 -4.08 9.55
N GLN A 150 8.86 -5.24 9.47
CA GLN A 150 10.32 -5.29 9.37
C GLN A 150 10.88 -4.58 8.12
N GLY A 151 10.07 -4.35 7.10
CA GLY A 151 10.44 -3.59 5.92
C GLY A 151 10.25 -2.08 6.08
N ASP A 152 9.65 -1.63 7.18
CA ASP A 152 9.32 -0.23 7.44
C ASP A 152 9.87 0.30 8.78
N GLU A 153 10.90 -0.36 9.35
CA GLU A 153 11.51 0.04 10.62
C GLU A 153 12.05 1.48 10.60
N ASP A 154 12.52 1.96 9.45
CA ASP A 154 12.97 3.33 9.19
C ASP A 154 11.85 4.28 8.73
N GLN A 155 10.62 3.78 8.69
CA GLN A 155 9.42 4.49 8.22
C GLN A 155 9.48 4.91 6.74
N PHE A 156 10.22 4.20 5.91
CA PHE A 156 10.34 4.50 4.48
C PHE A 156 8.98 4.50 3.78
N PHE A 157 8.21 3.41 3.89
CA PHE A 157 6.89 3.30 3.30
C PHE A 157 5.87 4.18 4.01
N SER A 158 5.93 4.26 5.34
CA SER A 158 5.03 5.10 6.14
C SER A 158 5.16 6.58 5.80
N LYS A 159 6.38 7.11 5.67
CA LYS A 159 6.62 8.51 5.28
C LYS A 159 6.15 8.79 3.85
N LEU A 160 6.41 7.86 2.92
CA LEU A 160 5.97 7.97 1.54
C LEU A 160 4.44 7.96 1.47
N ALA A 161 3.79 7.04 2.18
CA ALA A 161 2.33 6.95 2.24
C ALA A 161 1.69 8.23 2.81
N ALA A 162 2.25 8.77 3.89
CA ALA A 162 1.79 10.01 4.49
C ALA A 162 1.91 11.20 3.53
N GLY A 163 3.07 11.35 2.88
CA GLY A 163 3.31 12.44 1.92
C GLY A 163 2.40 12.41 0.70
N LYS A 164 1.97 11.23 0.28
CA LYS A 164 1.09 11.04 -0.89
C LYS A 164 -0.36 10.72 -0.54
N LYS A 165 -0.71 10.70 0.76
CA LYS A 165 -2.05 10.35 1.27
C LYS A 165 -2.50 8.95 0.81
N ILE A 166 -1.58 8.00 0.76
CA ILE A 166 -1.84 6.61 0.42
C ILE A 166 -2.19 5.84 1.69
N THR A 167 -3.20 4.98 1.63
CA THR A 167 -3.51 4.09 2.74
C THR A 167 -2.42 3.04 2.87
N ILE A 168 -1.83 2.89 4.05
CA ILE A 168 -0.85 1.85 4.37
C ILE A 168 -1.38 0.93 5.47
N GLU A 169 -1.19 -0.37 5.30
CA GLU A 169 -1.45 -1.41 6.30
C GLU A 169 -0.13 -2.09 6.63
N LEU A 170 0.23 -2.08 7.92
CA LEU A 170 1.43 -2.75 8.42
C LEU A 170 1.03 -4.07 9.09
N VAL A 171 1.67 -5.16 8.68
CA VAL A 171 1.43 -6.50 9.23
C VAL A 171 2.69 -7.05 9.89
N ASP A 172 2.54 -7.83 10.96
CA ASP A 172 3.69 -8.39 11.68
C ASP A 172 4.35 -9.52 10.88
N LYS A 173 3.55 -10.36 10.24
CA LYS A 173 4.00 -11.52 9.46
C LYS A 173 3.32 -11.55 8.11
N ILE A 174 3.95 -12.20 7.15
CA ILE A 174 3.41 -12.40 5.79
C ILE A 174 2.01 -13.03 5.83
N ALA A 175 1.78 -14.00 6.71
CA ALA A 175 0.49 -14.68 6.82
C ALA A 175 -0.64 -13.76 7.26
N ASP A 176 -0.34 -12.71 8.00
CA ASP A 176 -1.33 -11.74 8.50
C ASP A 176 -1.88 -10.85 7.37
N ALA A 177 -1.23 -10.85 6.20
CA ALA A 177 -1.66 -10.10 5.02
C ALA A 177 -3.01 -10.58 4.44
N VAL A 178 -3.42 -11.83 4.71
CA VAL A 178 -4.65 -12.40 4.14
C VAL A 178 -5.89 -11.59 4.52
N GLN A 179 -6.01 -11.20 5.78
CA GLN A 179 -7.19 -10.46 6.26
C GLN A 179 -7.29 -9.04 5.68
N PRO A 180 -6.22 -8.20 5.72
CA PRO A 180 -6.24 -6.91 5.06
C PRO A 180 -6.55 -6.99 3.56
N LEU A 181 -5.97 -7.98 2.84
CA LEU A 181 -6.28 -8.20 1.43
C LEU A 181 -7.76 -8.53 1.22
N ALA A 182 -8.32 -9.47 1.99
CA ALA A 182 -9.74 -9.82 1.87
C ALA A 182 -10.67 -8.63 2.13
N LYS A 183 -10.29 -7.71 3.03
CA LYS A 183 -11.04 -6.48 3.31
C LYS A 183 -10.89 -5.42 2.21
N ALA A 184 -9.73 -5.38 1.55
CA ALA A 184 -9.41 -4.37 0.55
C ALA A 184 -10.02 -4.68 -0.82
N PHE A 185 -10.28 -5.95 -1.12
CA PHE A 185 -10.86 -6.38 -2.40
C PHE A 185 -12.36 -6.65 -2.30
N GLU A 186 -13.09 -6.30 -3.34
CA GLU A 186 -14.50 -6.65 -3.47
C GLU A 186 -14.64 -8.13 -3.80
N LYS A 187 -15.63 -8.79 -3.16
CA LYS A 187 -16.05 -10.14 -3.48
C LYS A 187 -17.13 -10.11 -4.56
#